data_911452aab06ac3dfc8415f82d76488a2
#
_entry.id   911452aab06ac3dfc8415f82d76488a2
#
_cell.length_a   1.000
_cell.length_b   1.000
_cell.length_c   1.000
_cell.angle_alpha   90.00
_cell.angle_beta   90.00
_cell.angle_gamma   90.00
#
_symmetry.space_group_name_H-M   'P 1'
#
loop_
_entity.id
_entity.type
_entity.pdbx_description
1 polymer ?
#
loop_
_entity_poly.entity_id
_entity_poly.type
_entity_poly.pdbx_seq_one_letter_code
_entity_poly.pdbx_strand_id
1 'polypeptide(L)'
;IYWLNQAWAGWELAQYYGNGANVYGTGAFEVSYPNYFDQVIERKNGDGIWIHGTVKGDPIPTRGCISISNYNFLELTRSVELGATPVIIEEKVTFSPSAVIAQEQQFLMGTIESWKRAWESNDVDNYLSFYSSNFLTEKWNFNSWQAHKKSVSNQNKRRRILLNDLSVLMSKNIYHVRFVQTYTSSSINDVGFKHLFLVKEADGLKI
;
A
#
# COMPACT_ATOMS: atom_id res chain seq x y z
N ILE A 1 -2.61 -5.48 -4.03
CA ILE A 1 -2.53 -5.42 -2.56
C ILE A 1 -3.15 -4.12 -2.09
N TYR A 2 -4.05 -4.21 -1.14
CA TYR A 2 -4.88 -3.10 -0.68
C TYR A 2 -5.04 -3.12 0.84
N TRP A 3 -5.76 -2.13 1.38
CA TRP A 3 -6.12 -2.00 2.78
C TRP A 3 -7.61 -1.73 2.91
N LEU A 4 -8.21 -2.10 4.03
CA LEU A 4 -9.56 -1.69 4.35
C LEU A 4 -9.52 -0.30 4.97
N ASN A 5 -10.05 0.69 4.24
CA ASN A 5 -9.93 2.10 4.64
C ASN A 5 -11.13 2.61 5.41
N GLN A 6 -12.33 2.15 5.06
CA GLN A 6 -13.59 2.64 5.62
C GLN A 6 -14.58 1.51 5.79
N ALA A 7 -15.42 1.62 6.81
CA ALA A 7 -16.57 0.75 7.04
C ALA A 7 -17.86 1.56 6.90
N TRP A 8 -18.86 0.94 6.32
CA TRP A 8 -20.20 1.47 6.17
C TRP A 8 -21.20 0.51 6.78
N ALA A 9 -22.03 0.97 7.70
CA ALA A 9 -23.17 0.19 8.15
C ALA A 9 -24.29 0.19 7.09
N GLY A 10 -25.12 -0.85 7.06
CA GLY A 10 -26.18 -0.97 6.07
C GLY A 10 -27.17 0.21 6.10
N TRP A 11 -27.45 0.77 7.28
CA TRP A 11 -28.31 1.95 7.42
C TRP A 11 -27.69 3.24 6.86
N GLU A 12 -26.37 3.41 6.94
CA GLU A 12 -25.65 4.55 6.32
C GLU A 12 -25.72 4.45 4.80
N LEU A 13 -25.50 3.24 4.26
CA LEU A 13 -25.65 2.98 2.84
C LEU A 13 -27.08 3.23 2.35
N ALA A 14 -28.10 2.88 3.17
CA ALA A 14 -29.49 3.13 2.86
C ALA A 14 -29.81 4.64 2.78
N GLN A 15 -29.19 5.47 3.63
CA GLN A 15 -29.32 6.92 3.53
C GLN A 15 -28.70 7.48 2.24
N TYR A 16 -27.60 6.89 1.78
CA TYR A 16 -26.85 7.39 0.62
C TYR A 16 -27.45 6.91 -0.71
N TYR A 17 -27.82 5.61 -0.79
CA TYR A 17 -28.24 4.94 -2.03
C TYR A 17 -29.73 4.59 -2.08
N GLY A 18 -30.49 4.88 -1.01
CA GLY A 18 -31.90 4.53 -0.91
C GLY A 18 -32.11 3.02 -1.08
N ASN A 19 -33.11 2.64 -1.86
CA ASN A 19 -33.40 1.21 -2.13
C ASN A 19 -32.27 0.46 -2.83
N GLY A 20 -31.34 1.15 -3.48
CA GLY A 20 -30.16 0.56 -4.10
C GLY A 20 -29.16 -0.01 -3.10
N ALA A 21 -29.20 0.44 -1.84
CA ALA A 21 -28.33 -0.05 -0.78
C ALA A 21 -28.56 -1.52 -0.38
N ASN A 22 -29.71 -2.09 -0.75
CA ASN A 22 -30.06 -3.47 -0.41
C ASN A 22 -29.05 -4.50 -0.93
N VAL A 23 -28.27 -4.17 -1.97
CA VAL A 23 -27.24 -5.07 -2.50
C VAL A 23 -26.07 -5.25 -1.53
N TYR A 24 -25.85 -4.32 -0.60
CA TYR A 24 -24.73 -4.33 0.34
C TYR A 24 -25.02 -5.04 1.67
N GLY A 25 -26.24 -5.58 1.84
CA GLY A 25 -26.63 -6.33 3.03
C GLY A 25 -26.44 -5.54 4.32
N THR A 26 -25.76 -6.14 5.31
CA THR A 26 -25.53 -5.54 6.64
C THR A 26 -24.49 -4.43 6.64
N GLY A 27 -23.69 -4.29 5.58
CA GLY A 27 -22.66 -3.26 5.47
C GLY A 27 -21.59 -3.58 4.45
N ALA A 28 -20.61 -2.69 4.38
CA ALA A 28 -19.49 -2.80 3.45
C ALA A 28 -18.19 -2.28 4.05
N PHE A 29 -17.07 -2.83 3.61
CA PHE A 29 -15.74 -2.28 3.77
C PHE A 29 -15.22 -1.79 2.43
N GLU A 30 -14.76 -0.56 2.40
CA GLU A 30 -14.10 0.02 1.25
C GLU A 30 -12.65 -0.45 1.20
N VAL A 31 -12.24 -1.01 0.06
CA VAL A 31 -10.87 -1.41 -0.25
C VAL A 31 -10.16 -0.23 -0.90
N SER A 32 -8.88 -0.03 -0.60
CA SER A 32 -8.07 1.08 -1.15
C SER A 32 -7.74 0.92 -2.64
N TYR A 33 -8.65 0.36 -3.43
CA TYR A 33 -8.54 0.26 -4.89
C TYR A 33 -9.35 1.38 -5.56
N PRO A 34 -8.84 2.00 -6.64
CA PRO A 34 -7.47 1.89 -7.13
C PRO A 34 -6.50 2.66 -6.20
N ASN A 35 -5.42 2.00 -5.79
CA ASN A 35 -4.38 2.66 -5.04
C ASN A 35 -3.42 3.43 -5.97
N TYR A 36 -2.42 4.07 -5.40
CA TYR A 36 -1.46 4.87 -6.15
C TYR A 36 -0.76 4.08 -7.27
N PHE A 37 -0.36 2.82 -6.99
CA PHE A 37 0.29 1.97 -7.98
C PHE A 37 -0.66 1.62 -9.15
N ASP A 38 -1.92 1.28 -8.83
CA ASP A 38 -2.93 1.02 -9.85
C ASP A 38 -3.13 2.22 -10.77
N GLN A 39 -3.24 3.43 -10.20
CA GLN A 39 -3.53 4.65 -10.96
C GLN A 39 -2.34 5.14 -11.78
N VAL A 40 -1.16 5.23 -11.17
CA VAL A 40 0.02 5.88 -11.78
C VAL A 40 0.81 4.91 -12.64
N ILE A 41 1.02 3.68 -12.16
CA ILE A 41 1.86 2.69 -12.85
C ILE A 41 1.02 1.85 -13.81
N GLU A 42 -0.09 1.27 -13.33
CA GLU A 42 -0.94 0.40 -14.14
C GLU A 42 -2.02 1.15 -14.92
N ARG A 43 -2.21 2.44 -14.68
CA ARG A 43 -3.18 3.33 -15.34
C ARG A 43 -4.61 2.80 -15.25
N LYS A 44 -4.95 2.16 -14.14
CA LYS A 44 -6.30 1.71 -13.83
C LYS A 44 -7.14 2.87 -13.29
N ASN A 45 -8.41 2.91 -13.69
CA ASN A 45 -9.37 3.98 -13.35
C ASN A 45 -10.71 3.43 -12.85
N GLY A 46 -10.70 2.30 -12.14
CA GLY A 46 -11.93 1.70 -11.60
C GLY A 46 -12.59 2.56 -10.53
N ASP A 47 -13.90 2.31 -10.32
CA ASP A 47 -14.76 3.09 -9.39
C ASP A 47 -14.66 2.64 -7.92
N GLY A 48 -13.65 1.85 -7.57
CA GLY A 48 -13.48 1.27 -6.24
C GLY A 48 -13.93 -0.19 -6.15
N ILE A 49 -13.42 -0.88 -5.15
CA ILE A 49 -13.81 -2.25 -4.80
C ILE A 49 -14.23 -2.25 -3.32
N TRP A 50 -15.36 -2.89 -3.05
CA TRP A 50 -15.86 -3.05 -1.69
C TRP A 50 -16.02 -4.53 -1.35
N ILE A 51 -15.82 -4.88 -0.07
CA ILE A 51 -16.24 -6.16 0.49
C ILE A 51 -17.54 -5.92 1.22
N HIS A 52 -18.63 -6.59 0.81
CA HIS A 52 -19.94 -6.30 1.38
C HIS A 52 -20.77 -7.54 1.65
N GLY A 53 -21.71 -7.41 2.56
CA GLY A 53 -22.70 -8.42 2.83
C GLY A 53 -23.70 -8.56 1.68
N THR A 54 -24.58 -9.56 1.77
CA THR A 54 -25.70 -9.73 0.84
C THR A 54 -27.00 -10.02 1.59
N VAL A 55 -28.10 -9.46 1.13
CA VAL A 55 -29.44 -9.70 1.72
C VAL A 55 -29.88 -11.15 1.50
N LYS A 56 -29.45 -11.78 0.43
CA LYS A 56 -29.83 -13.15 0.08
C LYS A 56 -29.07 -14.23 0.82
N GLY A 57 -28.12 -13.84 1.70
CA GLY A 57 -27.31 -14.78 2.49
C GLY A 57 -26.17 -15.44 1.72
N ASP A 58 -26.31 -15.66 0.43
CA ASP A 58 -25.26 -16.23 -0.43
C ASP A 58 -24.55 -15.13 -1.24
N PRO A 59 -23.26 -15.34 -1.57
CA PRO A 59 -22.56 -14.43 -2.49
C PRO A 59 -23.31 -14.23 -3.80
N ILE A 60 -23.36 -13.00 -4.28
CA ILE A 60 -24.02 -12.63 -5.52
C ILE A 60 -23.01 -12.12 -6.53
N PRO A 61 -23.26 -12.26 -7.84
CA PRO A 61 -22.45 -11.62 -8.86
C PRO A 61 -22.44 -10.09 -8.68
N THR A 62 -21.27 -9.49 -8.81
CA THR A 62 -21.07 -8.04 -8.67
C THR A 62 -20.38 -7.47 -9.91
N ARG A 63 -20.22 -6.15 -9.97
CA ARG A 63 -19.45 -5.43 -10.99
C ARG A 63 -18.03 -5.09 -10.52
N GLY A 64 -17.42 -5.97 -9.74
CA GLY A 64 -16.05 -5.80 -9.24
C GLY A 64 -15.93 -5.84 -7.72
N CYS A 65 -17.01 -5.64 -6.96
CA CYS A 65 -17.01 -5.82 -5.52
C CYS A 65 -16.89 -7.30 -5.11
N ILE A 66 -16.54 -7.55 -3.86
CA ILE A 66 -16.49 -8.88 -3.25
C ILE A 66 -17.72 -9.02 -2.37
N SER A 67 -18.69 -9.86 -2.79
CA SER A 67 -19.88 -10.15 -1.98
C SER A 67 -19.66 -11.38 -1.12
N ILE A 68 -20.07 -11.31 0.15
CA ILE A 68 -20.05 -12.43 1.09
C ILE A 68 -21.39 -12.47 1.83
N SER A 69 -21.73 -13.59 2.47
CA SER A 69 -22.94 -13.66 3.27
C SER A 69 -22.92 -12.62 4.39
N ASN A 70 -24.09 -12.12 4.79
CA ASN A 70 -24.22 -11.20 5.93
C ASN A 70 -23.59 -11.78 7.21
N TYR A 71 -23.72 -13.09 7.43
CA TYR A 71 -23.09 -13.76 8.55
C TYR A 71 -21.55 -13.63 8.50
N ASN A 72 -20.95 -13.96 7.37
CA ASN A 72 -19.50 -13.86 7.19
C ASN A 72 -19.01 -12.41 7.25
N PHE A 73 -19.81 -11.47 6.77
CA PHE A 73 -19.47 -10.05 6.89
C PHE A 73 -19.43 -9.62 8.37
N LEU A 74 -20.41 -9.99 9.18
CA LEU A 74 -20.43 -9.69 10.62
C LEU A 74 -19.29 -10.36 11.38
N GLU A 75 -18.91 -11.61 11.02
CA GLU A 75 -17.73 -12.23 11.59
C GLU A 75 -16.45 -11.47 11.21
N LEU A 76 -16.33 -11.05 9.94
CA LEU A 76 -15.18 -10.28 9.47
C LEU A 76 -15.02 -8.95 10.24
N THR A 77 -16.14 -8.25 10.57
CA THR A 77 -16.08 -6.98 11.31
C THR A 77 -15.38 -7.09 12.67
N ARG A 78 -15.36 -8.29 13.28
CA ARG A 78 -14.71 -8.51 14.57
C ARG A 78 -13.19 -8.55 14.51
N SER A 79 -12.63 -8.76 13.31
CA SER A 79 -11.19 -8.95 13.10
C SER A 79 -10.57 -7.84 12.25
N VAL A 80 -11.39 -6.91 11.74
CA VAL A 80 -10.92 -5.82 10.88
C VAL A 80 -10.47 -4.64 11.73
N GLU A 81 -9.28 -4.15 11.42
CA GLU A 81 -8.76 -2.86 11.86
C GLU A 81 -8.59 -1.97 10.63
N LEU A 82 -9.40 -0.90 10.56
CA LEU A 82 -9.39 0.02 9.42
C LEU A 82 -8.03 0.70 9.29
N GLY A 83 -7.55 0.76 8.06
CA GLY A 83 -6.24 1.29 7.74
C GLY A 83 -5.07 0.34 8.09
N ALA A 84 -5.30 -0.79 8.75
CA ALA A 84 -4.27 -1.77 9.12
C ALA A 84 -4.50 -3.16 8.51
N THR A 85 -5.76 -3.60 8.39
CA THR A 85 -6.08 -4.91 7.80
C THR A 85 -5.80 -4.92 6.30
N PRO A 86 -4.86 -5.77 5.81
CA PRO A 86 -4.56 -5.87 4.39
C PRO A 86 -5.60 -6.72 3.65
N VAL A 87 -5.77 -6.42 2.37
CA VAL A 87 -6.55 -7.21 1.41
C VAL A 87 -5.66 -7.60 0.24
N ILE A 88 -5.47 -8.89 0.03
CA ILE A 88 -4.71 -9.44 -1.09
C ILE A 88 -5.69 -10.11 -2.05
N ILE A 89 -5.74 -9.62 -3.28
CA ILE A 89 -6.58 -10.15 -4.35
C ILE A 89 -5.67 -10.77 -5.40
N GLU A 90 -5.73 -12.08 -5.54
CA GLU A 90 -4.88 -12.88 -6.43
C GLU A 90 -5.72 -13.96 -7.13
N GLU A 91 -5.31 -14.38 -8.31
CA GLU A 91 -5.91 -15.53 -9.00
C GLU A 91 -5.73 -16.83 -8.19
N LYS A 92 -4.60 -16.93 -7.49
CA LYS A 92 -4.28 -18.09 -6.65
C LYS A 92 -3.50 -17.64 -5.43
N VAL A 93 -4.06 -17.88 -4.25
CA VAL A 93 -3.35 -17.69 -2.99
C VAL A 93 -2.52 -18.93 -2.69
N THR A 94 -1.22 -18.73 -2.43
CA THR A 94 -0.30 -19.79 -2.01
C THR A 94 0.26 -19.47 -0.63
N PHE A 95 0.38 -20.50 0.19
CA PHE A 95 1.00 -20.38 1.52
C PHE A 95 2.43 -20.88 1.42
N SER A 96 3.38 -20.04 1.83
CA SER A 96 4.80 -20.38 1.88
C SER A 96 5.20 -20.77 3.30
N PRO A 97 6.21 -21.65 3.47
CA PRO A 97 6.77 -21.95 4.78
C PRO A 97 7.27 -20.69 5.49
N SER A 98 7.08 -20.60 6.80
CA SER A 98 7.47 -19.43 7.60
C SER A 98 8.95 -19.06 7.45
N ALA A 99 9.84 -20.03 7.25
CA ALA A 99 11.26 -19.78 7.02
C ALA A 99 11.54 -19.03 5.72
N VAL A 100 10.79 -19.34 4.64
CA VAL A 100 10.91 -18.64 3.34
C VAL A 100 10.42 -17.21 3.49
N ILE A 101 9.28 -17.02 4.16
CA ILE A 101 8.73 -15.69 4.43
C ILE A 101 9.71 -14.86 5.25
N ALA A 102 10.33 -15.44 6.29
CA ALA A 102 11.31 -14.77 7.14
C ALA A 102 12.57 -14.32 6.35
N GLN A 103 13.06 -15.15 5.43
CA GLN A 103 14.19 -14.78 4.57
C GLN A 103 13.86 -13.60 3.64
N GLU A 104 12.70 -13.63 3.00
CA GLU A 104 12.23 -12.53 2.14
C GLU A 104 12.05 -11.23 2.94
N GLN A 105 11.47 -11.31 4.13
CA GLN A 105 11.35 -10.18 5.05
C GLN A 105 12.71 -9.62 5.44
N GLN A 106 13.66 -10.46 5.83
CA GLN A 106 15.01 -10.01 6.21
C GLN A 106 15.73 -9.32 5.05
N PHE A 107 15.63 -9.87 3.85
CA PHE A 107 16.22 -9.28 2.64
C PHE A 107 15.63 -7.89 2.35
N LEU A 108 14.30 -7.78 2.38
CA LEU A 108 13.63 -6.52 2.14
C LEU A 108 13.95 -5.48 3.23
N MET A 109 13.92 -5.89 4.50
CA MET A 109 14.26 -5.01 5.62
C MET A 109 15.69 -4.48 5.49
N GLY A 110 16.64 -5.32 5.08
CA GLY A 110 18.01 -4.92 4.78
C GLY A 110 18.09 -3.87 3.67
N THR A 111 17.29 -4.03 2.62
CA THR A 111 17.19 -3.06 1.51
C THR A 111 16.63 -1.72 1.98
N ILE A 112 15.54 -1.72 2.73
CA ILE A 112 14.91 -0.50 3.26
C ILE A 112 15.84 0.24 4.23
N GLU A 113 16.53 -0.49 5.10
CA GLU A 113 17.49 0.11 6.03
C GLU A 113 18.69 0.72 5.30
N SER A 114 19.18 0.06 4.25
CA SER A 114 20.30 0.56 3.42
C SER A 114 19.87 1.82 2.64
N TRP A 115 18.68 1.82 2.05
CA TRP A 115 18.08 3.00 1.41
C TRP A 115 17.96 4.17 2.39
N LYS A 116 17.45 3.91 3.60
CA LYS A 116 17.34 4.93 4.66
C LYS A 116 18.70 5.50 5.05
N ARG A 117 19.71 4.66 5.26
CA ARG A 117 21.08 5.10 5.60
C ARG A 117 21.72 5.95 4.50
N ALA A 118 21.56 5.56 3.23
CA ALA A 118 22.03 6.36 2.10
C ALA A 118 21.37 7.75 2.08
N TRP A 119 20.07 7.81 2.39
CA TRP A 119 19.36 9.07 2.51
C TRP A 119 19.86 9.92 3.69
N GLU A 120 20.05 9.33 4.89
CA GLU A 120 20.54 10.01 6.09
C GLU A 120 21.96 10.53 5.92
N SER A 121 22.85 9.73 5.35
CA SER A 121 24.26 10.08 5.11
C SER A 121 24.48 11.10 4.00
N ASN A 122 23.44 11.47 3.27
CA ASN A 122 23.50 12.34 2.10
C ASN A 122 24.32 11.74 0.92
N ASP A 123 24.48 10.42 0.91
CA ASP A 123 25.07 9.69 -0.20
C ASP A 123 24.03 9.56 -1.32
N VAL A 124 23.93 10.62 -2.13
CA VAL A 124 22.85 10.76 -3.10
C VAL A 124 22.93 9.72 -4.22
N ASP A 125 24.14 9.33 -4.64
CA ASP A 125 24.27 8.35 -5.71
C ASP A 125 23.90 6.95 -5.21
N ASN A 126 24.33 6.57 -4.01
CA ASN A 126 23.86 5.34 -3.36
C ASN A 126 22.35 5.37 -3.08
N TYR A 127 21.80 6.49 -2.61
CA TYR A 127 20.35 6.65 -2.44
C TYR A 127 19.58 6.41 -3.75
N LEU A 128 20.07 6.98 -4.85
CA LEU A 128 19.44 6.85 -6.16
C LEU A 128 19.59 5.43 -6.75
N SER A 129 20.60 4.66 -6.33
CA SER A 129 20.77 3.28 -6.77
C SER A 129 19.64 2.34 -6.31
N PHE A 130 18.86 2.73 -5.30
CA PHE A 130 17.67 2.00 -4.87
C PHE A 130 16.44 2.26 -5.73
N TYR A 131 16.50 3.18 -6.70
CA TYR A 131 15.38 3.51 -7.57
C TYR A 131 15.52 2.83 -8.93
N SER A 132 14.42 2.29 -9.43
CA SER A 132 14.34 1.74 -10.79
C SER A 132 14.56 2.84 -11.83
N SER A 133 15.17 2.49 -12.96
CA SER A 133 15.20 3.36 -14.14
C SER A 133 13.79 3.69 -14.65
N ASN A 134 12.81 2.83 -14.32
CA ASN A 134 11.39 3.01 -14.63
C ASN A 134 10.62 3.72 -13.51
N PHE A 135 11.30 4.23 -12.49
CA PHE A 135 10.66 4.96 -11.41
C PHE A 135 9.74 6.07 -11.92
N LEU A 136 8.51 6.05 -11.45
CA LEU A 136 7.46 6.98 -11.87
C LEU A 136 6.58 7.36 -10.69
N THR A 137 6.29 8.66 -10.59
CA THR A 137 5.23 9.21 -9.75
C THR A 137 4.40 10.20 -10.58
N GLU A 138 3.31 10.74 -10.03
CA GLU A 138 2.57 11.82 -10.70
C GLU A 138 3.47 13.02 -11.07
N LYS A 139 4.47 13.28 -10.24
CA LYS A 139 5.35 14.46 -10.38
C LYS A 139 6.71 14.14 -10.99
N TRP A 140 7.25 12.94 -10.78
CA TRP A 140 8.62 12.61 -11.06
C TRP A 140 8.74 11.32 -11.87
N ASN A 141 9.57 11.32 -12.90
CA ASN A 141 10.22 10.14 -13.42
C ASN A 141 11.64 10.04 -12.83
N PHE A 142 12.37 8.95 -13.13
CA PHE A 142 13.70 8.75 -12.58
C PHE A 142 14.66 9.92 -12.83
N ASN A 143 14.71 10.44 -14.06
CA ASN A 143 15.63 11.52 -14.43
C ASN A 143 15.34 12.81 -13.67
N SER A 144 14.08 13.21 -13.61
CA SER A 144 13.67 14.41 -12.88
C SER A 144 13.81 14.26 -11.37
N TRP A 145 13.58 13.04 -10.83
CA TRP A 145 13.82 12.71 -9.44
C TRP A 145 15.30 12.78 -9.09
N GLN A 146 16.18 12.19 -9.94
CA GLN A 146 17.62 12.26 -9.79
C GLN A 146 18.11 13.71 -9.75
N ALA A 147 17.70 14.54 -10.72
CA ALA A 147 18.07 15.95 -10.77
C ALA A 147 17.62 16.70 -9.51
N HIS A 148 16.39 16.47 -9.06
CA HIS A 148 15.85 17.06 -7.83
C HIS A 148 16.67 16.63 -6.60
N LYS A 149 16.95 15.32 -6.44
CA LYS A 149 17.71 14.82 -5.28
C LYS A 149 19.14 15.32 -5.25
N LYS A 150 19.83 15.38 -6.38
CA LYS A 150 21.16 15.98 -6.49
C LYS A 150 21.16 17.46 -6.12
N SER A 151 20.15 18.22 -6.54
CA SER A 151 20.02 19.63 -6.17
C SER A 151 19.83 19.85 -4.67
N VAL A 152 18.93 19.07 -4.02
CA VAL A 152 18.68 19.24 -2.59
C VAL A 152 19.75 18.64 -1.68
N SER A 153 20.52 17.66 -2.16
CA SER A 153 21.63 17.06 -1.39
C SER A 153 22.79 18.04 -1.19
N ASN A 154 23.04 18.93 -2.15
CA ASN A 154 24.09 19.94 -2.08
C ASN A 154 23.90 20.94 -0.91
N GLN A 155 22.76 20.93 -0.25
CA GLN A 155 22.48 21.79 0.92
C GLN A 155 23.10 21.26 2.23
N ASN A 156 23.80 20.14 2.20
CA ASN A 156 24.57 19.52 3.31
C ASN A 156 23.85 19.53 4.67
N LYS A 157 22.56 19.25 4.68
CA LYS A 157 21.72 19.24 5.88
C LYS A 157 21.78 17.88 6.57
N ARG A 158 22.15 17.86 7.84
CA ARG A 158 21.97 16.67 8.68
C ARG A 158 20.48 16.34 8.73
N ARG A 159 20.16 15.07 8.57
CA ARG A 159 18.79 14.56 8.65
C ARG A 159 18.76 13.26 9.43
N ARG A 160 17.64 13.01 10.08
CA ARG A 160 17.34 11.75 10.75
C ARG A 160 16.02 11.23 10.24
N ILE A 161 15.96 9.94 9.95
CA ILE A 161 14.77 9.26 9.44
C ILE A 161 14.48 8.08 10.34
N LEU A 162 13.29 8.07 10.93
CA LEU A 162 12.76 6.91 11.64
C LEU A 162 11.64 6.31 10.83
N LEU A 163 11.60 4.99 10.79
CA LEU A 163 10.56 4.20 10.14
C LEU A 163 9.89 3.36 11.22
N ASN A 164 8.64 3.66 11.52
CA ASN A 164 7.83 2.96 12.51
C ASN A 164 6.67 2.24 11.82
N ASP A 165 6.10 1.25 12.47
CA ASP A 165 4.92 0.51 12.02
C ASP A 165 5.08 -0.04 10.59
N LEU A 166 6.26 -0.58 10.31
CA LEU A 166 6.62 -1.08 9.00
C LEU A 166 5.87 -2.38 8.70
N SER A 167 5.09 -2.36 7.65
CA SER A 167 4.33 -3.49 7.12
C SER A 167 4.73 -3.76 5.68
N VAL A 168 4.88 -5.03 5.35
CA VAL A 168 5.28 -5.49 4.02
C VAL A 168 4.30 -6.52 3.52
N LEU A 169 3.82 -6.31 2.34
CA LEU A 169 2.99 -7.26 1.61
C LEU A 169 3.61 -7.51 0.23
N MET A 170 3.56 -8.73 -0.24
CA MET A 170 4.05 -9.11 -1.56
C MET A 170 2.92 -9.69 -2.40
N SER A 171 2.84 -9.26 -3.64
CA SER A 171 1.96 -9.80 -4.65
C SER A 171 2.71 -9.87 -5.98
N LYS A 172 2.78 -11.05 -6.56
CA LYS A 172 3.58 -11.31 -7.78
C LYS A 172 5.04 -10.91 -7.53
N ASN A 173 5.54 -9.92 -8.28
CA ASN A 173 6.91 -9.41 -8.16
C ASN A 173 6.98 -8.02 -7.49
N ILE A 174 5.89 -7.58 -6.87
CA ILE A 174 5.78 -6.25 -6.28
C ILE A 174 5.71 -6.39 -4.76
N TYR A 175 6.58 -5.68 -4.08
CA TYR A 175 6.55 -5.50 -2.63
C TYR A 175 5.92 -4.15 -2.33
N HIS A 176 4.84 -4.16 -1.58
CA HIS A 176 4.23 -2.95 -1.05
C HIS A 176 4.68 -2.78 0.39
N VAL A 177 5.49 -1.77 0.63
CA VAL A 177 5.99 -1.40 1.95
C VAL A 177 5.26 -0.17 2.44
N ARG A 178 4.69 -0.26 3.62
CA ARG A 178 4.01 0.85 4.30
C ARG A 178 4.67 1.09 5.66
N PHE A 179 4.86 2.35 6.02
CA PHE A 179 5.42 2.76 7.31
C PHE A 179 5.02 4.17 7.69
N VAL A 180 5.16 4.50 8.96
CA VAL A 180 5.14 5.89 9.44
C VAL A 180 6.56 6.41 9.42
N GLN A 181 6.81 7.42 8.60
CA GLN A 181 8.09 8.10 8.51
C GLN A 181 8.12 9.32 9.44
N THR A 182 9.12 9.41 10.31
CA THR A 182 9.51 10.66 10.94
C THR A 182 10.77 11.17 10.27
N TYR A 183 10.68 12.33 9.64
CA TYR A 183 11.82 13.03 9.04
C TYR A 183 12.17 14.25 9.87
N THR A 184 13.42 14.37 10.31
CA THR A 184 13.92 15.51 11.07
C THR A 184 15.18 16.06 10.42
N SER A 185 15.22 17.38 10.19
CA SER A 185 16.40 18.12 9.76
C SER A 185 16.49 19.45 10.52
N SER A 186 17.50 20.27 10.22
CA SER A 186 17.63 21.59 10.82
C SER A 186 16.46 22.55 10.52
N SER A 187 15.66 22.27 9.50
CA SER A 187 14.60 23.18 9.03
C SER A 187 13.24 22.52 8.83
N ILE A 188 13.16 21.19 8.90
CA ILE A 188 11.94 20.42 8.64
C ILE A 188 11.80 19.33 9.69
N ASN A 189 10.61 19.23 10.26
CA ASN A 189 10.17 18.08 11.04
C ASN A 189 8.82 17.65 10.49
N ASP A 190 8.76 16.43 9.94
CA ASP A 190 7.58 15.90 9.27
C ASP A 190 7.32 14.47 9.72
N VAL A 191 6.06 14.15 9.97
CA VAL A 191 5.61 12.79 10.31
C VAL A 191 4.45 12.44 9.41
N GLY A 192 4.53 11.29 8.75
CA GLY A 192 3.44 10.86 7.89
C GLY A 192 3.58 9.43 7.38
N PHE A 193 2.45 8.89 6.92
CA PHE A 193 2.42 7.60 6.25
C PHE A 193 3.14 7.68 4.91
N LYS A 194 3.93 6.66 4.62
CA LYS A 194 4.60 6.48 3.33
C LYS A 194 4.32 5.08 2.81
N HIS A 195 4.23 5.01 1.48
CA HIS A 195 4.12 3.78 0.74
C HIS A 195 5.26 3.72 -0.27
N LEU A 196 5.96 2.60 -0.30
CA LEU A 196 6.93 2.29 -1.35
C LEU A 196 6.45 1.04 -2.07
N PHE A 197 6.56 1.07 -3.39
CA PHE A 197 6.38 -0.11 -4.23
C PHE A 197 7.76 -0.48 -4.76
N LEU A 198 8.21 -1.69 -4.46
CA LEU A 198 9.49 -2.19 -4.94
C LEU A 198 9.28 -3.35 -5.89
N VAL A 199 10.12 -3.41 -6.90
CA VAL A 199 10.18 -4.51 -7.87
C VAL A 199 11.53 -5.20 -7.79
N LYS A 200 11.55 -6.49 -8.10
CA LYS A 200 12.80 -7.26 -8.15
C LYS A 200 13.43 -7.10 -9.53
N GLU A 201 14.60 -6.49 -9.59
CA GLU A 201 15.43 -6.38 -10.79
C GLU A 201 16.68 -7.26 -10.68
N ALA A 202 17.49 -7.34 -11.73
CA ALA A 202 18.66 -8.21 -11.75
C ALA A 202 19.71 -7.87 -10.67
N ASP A 203 19.80 -6.60 -10.29
CA ASP A 203 20.76 -6.06 -9.31
C ASP A 203 20.12 -5.79 -7.91
N GLY A 204 18.89 -6.26 -7.67
CA GLY A 204 18.24 -6.18 -6.37
C GLY A 204 16.81 -5.65 -6.41
N LEU A 205 16.32 -5.23 -5.23
CA LEU A 205 15.02 -4.58 -5.11
C LEU A 205 15.13 -3.09 -5.41
N LYS A 206 14.23 -2.58 -6.26
CA LYS A 206 14.17 -1.17 -6.68
C LYS A 206 12.80 -0.56 -6.38
N ILE A 207 12.80 0.71 -5.97
CA ILE A 207 11.62 1.53 -5.75
C ILE A 207 11.10 2.07 -7.08
#